data_1a14d4061c84ae6928be0c91696c0610
#
_entry.id   1a14d4061c84ae6928be0c91696c0610
#
_cell.length_a   1.000
_cell.length_b   1.000
_cell.length_c   1.000
_cell.angle_alpha   90.00
_cell.angle_beta   90.00
_cell.angle_gamma   90.00
#
_symmetry.space_group_name_H-M   'P 1'
#
loop_
_entity.id
_entity.type
_entity.pdbx_description
1 polymer ?
#
loop_
_entity_poly.entity_id
_entity_poly.type
_entity_poly.pdbx_seq_one_letter_code
_entity_poly.pdbx_strand_id
1 'polypeptide(L)'
;ILIMVASILGFSSCNEAPEPLVIDNELTQEEIAEARFTPEIMWKMGRISSFSLSPDGQAVLCCVTRYSVAENRGVTTINLHRTDRISSQALTDTSSNNVAAKWSNDGKSIWFMSNRSGSMQLWSMLADGSNPKQITDVEGGIEAYGVAPDQSHIYYIKSVHVKDIRSADVHKDMAKSKARIYDDLMVRHWDYWDGGKYLHIFVADLLANGVGTGVDIIGEKSAWDAPLAPYFDHAEIAWSPDSKQLAYTCKPLTGKEYAVSTDSDIFVYDLENGTTRNLCKEVAHLPFVGYDKYPVWSPKGDKIAFRSQERPGNEADKERLMICDLATGEIKYLTKNFDYHATNVVWDGEEQLYFIAPIEATHQICRVKADGTGEVEVLTKGDHDINSFELCGGKCIGSLMTISMASELFDFDLATGSMTKITAVNDFVYDNIKMGEVQKRWVRTTDGKRMLTWVIL
;
A
#
# COMPACT_ATOMS: atom_id res chain seq x y z
N ILE A 1 -35.20 -40.91 -47.13
CA ILE A 1 -33.87 -40.50 -46.66
C ILE A 1 -33.95 -38.99 -46.47
N LEU A 2 -34.18 -38.55 -45.24
CA LEU A 2 -34.12 -37.14 -44.81
C LEU A 2 -32.74 -36.89 -44.23
N ILE A 3 -31.96 -36.04 -44.86
CA ILE A 3 -30.68 -35.56 -44.31
C ILE A 3 -30.98 -34.31 -43.46
N MET A 4 -30.84 -34.46 -42.14
CA MET A 4 -30.80 -33.31 -41.21
C MET A 4 -29.42 -32.67 -41.28
N VAL A 5 -29.37 -31.44 -41.78
CA VAL A 5 -28.20 -30.56 -41.66
C VAL A 5 -28.29 -29.87 -40.30
N ALA A 6 -27.44 -30.30 -39.36
CA ALA A 6 -27.27 -29.61 -38.09
C ALA A 6 -26.42 -28.36 -38.34
N SER A 7 -27.03 -27.19 -38.29
CA SER A 7 -26.32 -25.89 -38.23
C SER A 7 -25.68 -25.74 -36.85
N ILE A 8 -24.37 -25.84 -36.80
CA ILE A 8 -23.59 -25.46 -35.62
C ILE A 8 -23.52 -23.93 -35.61
N LEU A 9 -24.42 -23.31 -34.87
CA LEU A 9 -24.26 -21.91 -34.46
C LEU A 9 -23.15 -21.84 -33.43
N GLY A 10 -21.97 -21.50 -33.89
CA GLY A 10 -20.88 -21.09 -33.01
C GLY A 10 -21.27 -19.78 -32.32
N PHE A 11 -21.62 -19.84 -31.05
CA PHE A 11 -21.64 -18.65 -30.19
C PHE A 11 -20.21 -18.21 -30.02
N SER A 12 -19.76 -17.30 -30.86
CA SER A 12 -18.61 -16.44 -30.58
C SER A 12 -19.07 -15.49 -29.47
N SER A 13 -18.70 -15.76 -28.23
CA SER A 13 -18.82 -14.80 -27.15
C SER A 13 -17.82 -13.67 -27.49
N CYS A 14 -18.28 -12.65 -28.18
CA CYS A 14 -17.58 -11.37 -28.18
C CYS A 14 -17.65 -10.86 -26.74
N ASN A 15 -16.56 -10.97 -26.01
CA ASN A 15 -16.37 -10.17 -24.81
C ASN A 15 -16.24 -8.73 -25.30
N GLU A 16 -17.33 -8.00 -25.37
CA GLU A 16 -17.28 -6.55 -25.50
C GLU A 16 -16.52 -6.00 -24.33
N ALA A 17 -15.56 -5.12 -24.59
CA ALA A 17 -14.86 -4.42 -23.52
C ALA A 17 -15.91 -3.71 -22.64
N PRO A 18 -15.76 -3.73 -21.32
CA PRO A 18 -16.73 -3.09 -20.44
C PRO A 18 -16.83 -1.60 -20.78
N GLU A 19 -18.05 -1.09 -20.82
CA GLU A 19 -18.28 0.33 -21.09
C GLU A 19 -17.65 1.20 -20.01
N PRO A 20 -17.03 2.34 -20.39
CA PRO A 20 -16.46 3.29 -19.44
C PRO A 20 -17.52 3.79 -18.44
N LEU A 21 -17.15 3.83 -17.17
CA LEU A 21 -17.99 4.41 -16.12
C LEU A 21 -18.09 5.93 -16.35
N VAL A 22 -19.33 6.43 -16.46
CA VAL A 22 -19.58 7.87 -16.53
C VAL A 22 -19.39 8.47 -15.14
N ILE A 23 -18.47 9.41 -15.03
CA ILE A 23 -18.17 10.16 -13.82
C ILE A 23 -18.68 11.59 -14.00
N ASP A 24 -19.66 11.97 -13.20
CA ASP A 24 -20.12 13.34 -13.07
C ASP A 24 -19.42 13.99 -11.88
N ASN A 25 -18.35 14.74 -12.16
CA ASN A 25 -17.57 15.44 -11.14
C ASN A 25 -17.49 16.97 -11.41
N GLU A 26 -18.31 17.50 -12.32
CA GLU A 26 -18.41 18.94 -12.55
C GLU A 26 -19.32 19.59 -11.51
N LEU A 27 -18.95 20.77 -11.02
CA LEU A 27 -19.80 21.56 -10.15
C LEU A 27 -20.93 22.19 -10.97
N THR A 28 -22.13 22.14 -10.45
CA THR A 28 -23.28 22.85 -11.05
C THR A 28 -23.18 24.37 -10.78
N GLN A 29 -23.88 25.18 -11.56
CA GLN A 29 -23.94 26.63 -11.34
C GLN A 29 -24.53 27.01 -9.97
N GLU A 30 -25.47 26.16 -9.46
CA GLU A 30 -26.08 26.35 -8.14
C GLU A 30 -25.05 26.09 -7.03
N GLU A 31 -24.29 24.98 -7.10
CA GLU A 31 -23.23 24.64 -6.15
C GLU A 31 -22.16 25.75 -6.11
N ILE A 32 -21.79 26.29 -7.26
CA ILE A 32 -20.83 27.40 -7.35
C ILE A 32 -21.41 28.69 -6.73
N ALA A 33 -22.68 28.98 -6.98
CA ALA A 33 -23.34 30.18 -6.45
C ALA A 33 -23.53 30.11 -4.94
N GLU A 34 -23.85 28.93 -4.38
CA GLU A 34 -23.94 28.71 -2.95
C GLU A 34 -22.54 28.69 -2.27
N ALA A 35 -21.51 28.28 -3.01
CA ALA A 35 -20.12 28.17 -2.56
C ALA A 35 -19.94 27.40 -1.24
N ARG A 36 -20.82 26.44 -0.97
CA ARG A 36 -20.90 25.68 0.28
C ARG A 36 -20.47 24.25 0.04
N PHE A 37 -19.56 23.73 0.88
CA PHE A 37 -19.16 22.33 0.82
C PHE A 37 -20.28 21.40 1.33
N THR A 38 -20.69 20.43 0.51
CA THR A 38 -21.75 19.48 0.80
C THR A 38 -21.28 18.03 0.61
N PRO A 39 -22.01 17.02 1.12
CA PRO A 39 -21.71 15.61 0.84
C PRO A 39 -21.69 15.28 -0.65
N GLU A 40 -22.53 15.91 -1.47
CA GLU A 40 -22.59 15.70 -2.91
C GLU A 40 -21.30 16.20 -3.58
N ILE A 41 -20.82 17.37 -3.20
CA ILE A 41 -19.54 17.92 -3.68
C ILE A 41 -18.37 17.03 -3.23
N MET A 42 -18.40 16.50 -2.00
CA MET A 42 -17.38 15.57 -1.51
C MET A 42 -17.28 14.31 -2.38
N TRP A 43 -18.40 13.82 -2.92
CA TRP A 43 -18.41 12.67 -3.83
C TRP A 43 -17.88 12.99 -5.23
N LYS A 44 -17.92 14.25 -5.67
CA LYS A 44 -17.34 14.71 -6.93
C LYS A 44 -15.81 14.75 -6.89
N MET A 45 -15.21 14.81 -5.71
CA MET A 45 -13.76 14.90 -5.53
C MET A 45 -13.04 13.62 -5.93
N GLY A 46 -11.90 13.77 -6.62
CA GLY A 46 -10.96 12.67 -6.86
C GLY A 46 -10.12 12.36 -5.62
N ARG A 47 -9.77 11.10 -5.45
CA ARG A 47 -8.95 10.62 -4.32
C ARG A 47 -7.68 9.96 -4.83
N ILE A 48 -6.53 10.53 -4.50
CA ILE A 48 -5.22 9.94 -4.78
C ILE A 48 -5.07 8.73 -3.86
N SER A 49 -4.97 7.53 -4.45
CA SER A 49 -4.82 6.27 -3.71
C SER A 49 -3.38 5.79 -3.64
N SER A 50 -2.58 6.07 -4.66
CA SER A 50 -1.15 5.76 -4.70
C SER A 50 -0.44 6.61 -5.76
N PHE A 51 0.87 6.69 -5.65
CA PHE A 51 1.73 7.31 -6.66
C PHE A 51 3.05 6.56 -6.79
N SER A 52 3.81 6.86 -7.85
CA SER A 52 5.16 6.34 -8.05
C SER A 52 6.00 7.34 -8.82
N LEU A 53 7.14 7.72 -8.26
CA LEU A 53 8.09 8.65 -8.86
C LEU A 53 8.95 7.91 -9.90
N SER A 54 9.17 8.54 -11.06
CA SER A 54 10.04 7.95 -12.10
C SER A 54 11.50 7.89 -11.64
N PRO A 55 12.30 6.91 -12.13
CA PRO A 55 13.68 6.76 -11.72
C PRO A 55 14.57 8.00 -11.98
N ASP A 56 14.21 8.82 -12.96
CA ASP A 56 14.90 10.08 -13.27
C ASP A 56 14.34 11.30 -12.51
N GLY A 57 13.30 11.11 -11.69
CA GLY A 57 12.66 12.17 -10.92
C GLY A 57 11.85 13.18 -11.73
N GLN A 58 11.62 12.96 -13.05
CA GLN A 58 10.98 13.94 -13.92
C GLN A 58 9.47 13.82 -14.02
N ALA A 59 8.93 12.65 -13.66
CA ALA A 59 7.51 12.34 -13.76
C ALA A 59 7.03 11.54 -12.56
N VAL A 60 5.72 11.61 -12.27
CA VAL A 60 5.06 10.81 -11.24
C VAL A 60 3.79 10.21 -11.79
N LEU A 61 3.61 8.90 -11.59
CA LEU A 61 2.34 8.22 -11.78
C LEU A 61 1.45 8.50 -10.59
N CYS A 62 0.17 8.76 -10.85
CA CYS A 62 -0.81 9.01 -9.82
C CYS A 62 -2.06 8.19 -10.09
N CYS A 63 -2.45 7.31 -9.18
CA CYS A 63 -3.70 6.58 -9.23
C CYS A 63 -4.79 7.42 -8.57
N VAL A 64 -5.81 7.81 -9.34
CA VAL A 64 -6.91 8.65 -8.86
C VAL A 64 -8.22 7.89 -8.95
N THR A 65 -8.88 7.71 -7.81
CA THR A 65 -10.22 7.12 -7.74
C THR A 65 -11.29 8.21 -7.81
N ARG A 66 -12.27 8.02 -8.68
CA ARG A 66 -13.47 8.85 -8.80
C ARG A 66 -14.72 7.99 -8.68
N TYR A 67 -15.82 8.59 -8.24
CA TYR A 67 -17.05 7.86 -7.93
C TYR A 67 -18.21 8.33 -8.79
N SER A 68 -19.02 7.38 -9.23
CA SER A 68 -20.37 7.61 -9.75
C SER A 68 -21.36 7.26 -8.65
N VAL A 69 -22.04 8.26 -8.10
CA VAL A 69 -23.08 8.04 -7.08
C VAL A 69 -24.28 7.30 -7.69
N ALA A 70 -24.62 7.61 -8.95
CA ALA A 70 -25.71 6.96 -9.66
C ALA A 70 -25.50 5.46 -9.81
N GLU A 71 -24.25 5.04 -10.13
CA GLU A 71 -23.90 3.63 -10.29
C GLU A 71 -23.43 2.98 -8.98
N ASN A 72 -23.37 3.73 -7.89
CA ASN A 72 -22.85 3.31 -6.57
C ASN A 72 -21.52 2.56 -6.67
N ARG A 73 -20.60 3.07 -7.49
CA ARG A 73 -19.29 2.46 -7.67
C ARG A 73 -18.21 3.49 -7.99
N GLY A 74 -16.96 3.12 -7.65
CA GLY A 74 -15.78 3.91 -7.99
C GLY A 74 -14.96 3.24 -9.09
N VAL A 75 -14.14 4.03 -9.75
CA VAL A 75 -13.13 3.58 -10.70
C VAL A 75 -11.84 4.35 -10.48
N THR A 76 -10.72 3.64 -10.57
CA THR A 76 -9.39 4.21 -10.43
C THR A 76 -8.68 4.23 -11.77
N THR A 77 -8.14 5.39 -12.13
CA THR A 77 -7.36 5.62 -13.36
C THR A 77 -5.92 5.97 -13.00
N ILE A 78 -4.99 5.65 -13.92
CA ILE A 78 -3.59 6.02 -13.82
C ILE A 78 -3.37 7.29 -14.62
N ASN A 79 -2.79 8.30 -13.97
CA ASN A 79 -2.46 9.58 -14.58
C ASN A 79 -0.96 9.86 -14.45
N LEU A 80 -0.38 10.44 -15.48
CA LEU A 80 1.01 10.88 -15.51
C LEU A 80 1.09 12.37 -15.27
N HIS A 81 1.92 12.80 -14.32
CA HIS A 81 2.19 14.19 -14.00
C HIS A 81 3.68 14.49 -14.15
N ARG A 82 4.02 15.73 -14.46
CA ARG A 82 5.38 16.24 -14.44
C ARG A 82 5.72 16.74 -13.03
N THR A 83 6.98 16.60 -12.61
CA THR A 83 7.42 17.08 -11.29
C THR A 83 7.82 18.56 -11.29
N ASP A 84 8.01 19.15 -12.46
CA ASP A 84 8.41 20.56 -12.63
C ASP A 84 7.23 21.56 -12.80
N ARG A 85 5.99 21.07 -12.96
CA ARG A 85 4.80 21.87 -13.18
C ARG A 85 3.51 21.09 -12.97
N ILE A 86 2.41 21.77 -12.72
CA ILE A 86 1.09 21.16 -12.75
C ILE A 86 0.76 20.72 -14.18
N SER A 87 0.52 19.43 -14.33
CA SER A 87 0.12 18.78 -15.59
C SER A 87 -0.59 17.48 -15.27
N SER A 88 -1.42 16.99 -16.19
CA SER A 88 -2.06 15.67 -16.06
C SER A 88 -2.29 15.09 -17.45
N GLN A 89 -1.90 13.82 -17.60
CA GLN A 89 -2.18 13.02 -18.78
C GLN A 89 -2.78 11.68 -18.31
N ALA A 90 -4.04 11.38 -18.68
CA ALA A 90 -4.62 10.09 -18.39
C ALA A 90 -3.94 9.01 -19.24
N LEU A 91 -3.45 7.94 -18.58
CA LEU A 91 -2.87 6.77 -19.23
C LEU A 91 -3.88 5.61 -19.35
N THR A 92 -4.94 5.62 -18.55
CA THR A 92 -6.02 4.64 -18.58
C THR A 92 -7.38 5.32 -18.52
N ASP A 93 -8.40 4.67 -19.03
CA ASP A 93 -9.79 5.13 -19.00
C ASP A 93 -10.57 4.57 -17.81
N THR A 94 -11.89 4.84 -17.77
CA THR A 94 -12.80 4.44 -16.70
C THR A 94 -13.52 3.09 -16.96
N SER A 95 -13.09 2.31 -17.96
CA SER A 95 -13.70 1.00 -18.26
C SER A 95 -13.31 -0.09 -17.25
N SER A 96 -12.19 0.09 -16.56
CA SER A 96 -11.67 -0.84 -15.57
C SER A 96 -10.95 -0.13 -14.43
N ASN A 97 -10.83 -0.79 -13.27
CA ASN A 97 -9.98 -0.32 -12.19
C ASN A 97 -8.51 -0.58 -12.53
N ASN A 98 -7.68 0.46 -12.40
CA ASN A 98 -6.24 0.42 -12.65
C ASN A 98 -5.54 1.02 -11.45
N VAL A 99 -4.89 0.18 -10.64
CA VAL A 99 -4.36 0.56 -9.32
C VAL A 99 -2.90 0.15 -9.15
N ALA A 100 -2.28 0.66 -8.09
CA ALA A 100 -0.92 0.30 -7.69
C ALA A 100 0.11 0.43 -8.81
N ALA A 101 0.01 1.50 -9.60
CA ALA A 101 0.94 1.75 -10.70
C ALA A 101 2.35 2.04 -10.16
N LYS A 102 3.36 1.38 -10.73
CA LYS A 102 4.77 1.54 -10.41
C LYS A 102 5.61 1.62 -11.69
N TRP A 103 6.62 2.47 -11.68
CA TRP A 103 7.62 2.49 -12.74
C TRP A 103 8.47 1.21 -12.72
N SER A 104 8.88 0.74 -13.89
CA SER A 104 10.03 -0.15 -13.99
C SER A 104 11.30 0.60 -13.60
N ASN A 105 12.32 -0.12 -13.10
CA ASN A 105 13.58 0.49 -12.65
C ASN A 105 14.33 1.23 -13.78
N ASP A 106 14.11 0.84 -15.03
CA ASP A 106 14.69 1.52 -16.21
C ASP A 106 13.82 2.67 -16.74
N GLY A 107 12.67 2.94 -16.13
CA GLY A 107 11.74 4.01 -16.50
C GLY A 107 11.01 3.83 -17.84
N LYS A 108 11.13 2.66 -18.50
CA LYS A 108 10.55 2.44 -19.83
C LYS A 108 9.14 1.88 -19.81
N SER A 109 8.78 1.24 -18.70
CA SER A 109 7.49 0.56 -18.54
C SER A 109 6.83 0.96 -17.22
N ILE A 110 5.54 0.73 -17.18
CA ILE A 110 4.69 0.90 -16.01
C ILE A 110 4.06 -0.45 -15.70
N TRP A 111 4.23 -0.91 -14.47
CA TRP A 111 3.55 -2.07 -13.90
C TRP A 111 2.30 -1.61 -13.16
N PHE A 112 1.19 -2.31 -13.28
CA PHE A 112 -0.05 -1.94 -12.57
C PHE A 112 -0.99 -3.12 -12.46
N MET A 113 -1.89 -3.06 -11.51
CA MET A 113 -2.98 -4.02 -11.38
C MET A 113 -4.23 -3.52 -12.11
N SER A 114 -4.91 -4.43 -12.82
CA SER A 114 -6.15 -4.12 -13.54
C SER A 114 -7.10 -5.31 -13.53
N ASN A 115 -8.40 -5.01 -13.41
CA ASN A 115 -9.47 -6.02 -13.53
C ASN A 115 -10.08 -6.12 -14.93
N ARG A 116 -9.45 -5.55 -15.96
CA ARG A 116 -9.95 -5.53 -17.35
C ARG A 116 -10.11 -6.93 -17.97
N SER A 117 -9.48 -7.96 -17.45
CA SER A 117 -9.63 -9.36 -17.85
C SER A 117 -10.64 -10.14 -17.00
N GLY A 118 -11.43 -9.47 -16.15
CA GLY A 118 -12.48 -10.09 -15.33
C GLY A 118 -12.08 -10.27 -13.85
N SER A 119 -10.79 -10.44 -13.55
CA SER A 119 -10.24 -10.43 -12.20
C SER A 119 -9.02 -9.52 -12.11
N MET A 120 -8.62 -9.14 -10.88
CA MET A 120 -7.46 -8.28 -10.68
C MET A 120 -6.18 -9.05 -11.02
N GLN A 121 -5.43 -8.56 -12.02
CA GLN A 121 -4.20 -9.18 -12.52
C GLN A 121 -3.11 -8.13 -12.67
N LEU A 122 -1.83 -8.56 -12.70
CA LEU A 122 -0.71 -7.70 -13.05
C LEU A 122 -0.68 -7.47 -14.56
N TRP A 123 -0.53 -6.21 -14.94
CA TRP A 123 -0.36 -5.72 -16.30
C TRP A 123 0.89 -4.87 -16.41
N SER A 124 1.39 -4.73 -17.63
CA SER A 124 2.43 -3.74 -17.95
C SER A 124 2.00 -2.92 -19.16
N MET A 125 2.50 -1.68 -19.26
CA MET A 125 2.36 -0.82 -20.44
C MET A 125 3.65 -0.02 -20.62
N LEU A 126 3.86 0.59 -21.78
CA LEU A 126 4.96 1.52 -21.99
C LEU A 126 4.77 2.80 -21.18
N ALA A 127 5.83 3.57 -20.97
CA ALA A 127 5.83 4.79 -20.16
C ALA A 127 4.82 5.85 -20.66
N ASP A 128 4.43 5.83 -21.92
CA ASP A 128 3.43 6.71 -22.53
C ASP A 128 1.97 6.19 -22.41
N GLY A 129 1.77 5.04 -21.74
CA GLY A 129 0.49 4.37 -21.56
C GLY A 129 0.10 3.43 -22.73
N SER A 130 0.90 3.34 -23.79
CA SER A 130 0.64 2.47 -24.92
C SER A 130 0.99 1.00 -24.66
N ASN A 131 0.47 0.10 -25.48
CA ASN A 131 0.76 -1.32 -25.49
C ASN A 131 0.52 -2.05 -24.16
N PRO A 132 -0.67 -1.96 -23.55
CA PRO A 132 -0.95 -2.69 -22.31
C PRO A 132 -0.93 -4.21 -22.55
N LYS A 133 -0.25 -4.94 -21.68
CA LYS A 133 -0.05 -6.38 -21.75
C LYS A 133 -0.35 -7.02 -20.40
N GLN A 134 -1.17 -8.07 -20.37
CA GLN A 134 -1.39 -8.89 -19.19
C GLN A 134 -0.15 -9.72 -18.87
N ILE A 135 0.26 -9.75 -17.62
CA ILE A 135 1.47 -10.43 -17.13
C ILE A 135 1.07 -11.67 -16.33
N THR A 136 0.04 -11.57 -15.47
CA THR A 136 -0.44 -12.71 -14.69
C THR A 136 -1.82 -13.14 -15.17
N ASP A 137 -2.11 -14.46 -15.05
CA ASP A 137 -3.43 -15.04 -15.24
C ASP A 137 -3.68 -16.04 -14.11
N VAL A 138 -3.74 -15.51 -12.89
CA VAL A 138 -3.90 -16.29 -11.65
C VAL A 138 -5.39 -16.48 -11.40
N GLU A 139 -5.81 -17.74 -11.22
CA GLU A 139 -7.19 -18.07 -10.88
C GLU A 139 -7.64 -17.37 -9.59
N GLY A 140 -8.75 -16.65 -9.65
CA GLY A 140 -9.28 -15.82 -8.58
C GLY A 140 -8.65 -14.44 -8.47
N GLY A 141 -7.60 -14.15 -9.25
CA GLY A 141 -6.90 -12.87 -9.23
C GLY A 141 -5.78 -12.81 -8.20
N ILE A 142 -5.16 -11.63 -8.11
CA ILE A 142 -4.11 -11.28 -7.13
C ILE A 142 -4.54 -10.05 -6.33
N GLU A 143 -4.05 -9.95 -5.09
CA GLU A 143 -4.35 -8.83 -4.19
C GLU A 143 -3.27 -7.73 -4.22
N ALA A 144 -2.02 -8.10 -4.49
CA ALA A 144 -0.89 -7.19 -4.65
C ALA A 144 0.25 -7.85 -5.42
N TYR A 145 1.26 -7.07 -5.79
CA TYR A 145 2.45 -7.53 -6.48
C TYR A 145 3.69 -6.70 -6.12
N GLY A 146 4.87 -7.25 -6.42
CA GLY A 146 6.11 -6.49 -6.48
C GLY A 146 7.08 -7.13 -7.45
N VAL A 147 7.67 -6.31 -8.31
CA VAL A 147 8.68 -6.73 -9.30
C VAL A 147 10.06 -6.61 -8.67
N ALA A 148 10.89 -7.64 -8.82
CA ALA A 148 12.27 -7.61 -8.36
C ALA A 148 13.07 -6.50 -9.06
N PRO A 149 14.08 -5.87 -8.41
CA PRO A 149 14.86 -4.78 -8.98
C PRO A 149 15.48 -5.07 -10.36
N ASP A 150 15.93 -6.29 -10.60
CA ASP A 150 16.50 -6.74 -11.88
C ASP A 150 15.45 -7.22 -12.89
N GLN A 151 14.18 -7.21 -12.52
CA GLN A 151 13.04 -7.69 -13.31
C GLN A 151 13.11 -9.18 -13.66
N SER A 152 13.83 -9.99 -12.90
CA SER A 152 13.91 -11.45 -13.09
C SER A 152 12.73 -12.18 -12.45
N HIS A 153 12.18 -11.65 -11.38
CA HIS A 153 11.12 -12.26 -10.58
C HIS A 153 10.02 -11.28 -10.22
N ILE A 154 8.87 -11.82 -9.85
CA ILE A 154 7.82 -11.08 -9.15
C ILE A 154 7.43 -11.82 -7.88
N TYR A 155 6.94 -11.10 -6.87
CA TYR A 155 6.00 -11.70 -5.95
C TYR A 155 4.58 -11.24 -6.28
N TYR A 156 3.61 -12.07 -5.96
CA TYR A 156 2.21 -11.69 -5.92
C TYR A 156 1.53 -12.29 -4.68
N ILE A 157 0.51 -11.62 -4.21
CA ILE A 157 -0.28 -12.06 -3.06
C ILE A 157 -1.57 -12.65 -3.57
N LYS A 158 -1.92 -13.85 -3.06
CA LYS A 158 -3.13 -14.57 -3.41
C LYS A 158 -3.80 -15.13 -2.16
N SER A 159 -5.13 -15.10 -2.15
CA SER A 159 -5.94 -15.75 -1.13
C SER A 159 -5.93 -17.28 -1.32
N VAL A 160 -5.47 -18.01 -0.31
CA VAL A 160 -5.37 -19.49 -0.29
C VAL A 160 -6.37 -20.05 0.70
N HIS A 161 -7.13 -21.07 0.28
CA HIS A 161 -8.04 -21.80 1.17
C HIS A 161 -7.28 -22.82 2.00
N VAL A 162 -7.24 -22.63 3.32
CA VAL A 162 -6.48 -23.49 4.26
C VAL A 162 -7.39 -24.27 5.19
N LYS A 163 -8.52 -23.68 5.61
CA LYS A 163 -9.45 -24.30 6.58
C LYS A 163 -10.85 -24.42 6.04
N ASP A 164 -11.45 -25.59 6.19
CA ASP A 164 -12.87 -25.83 5.93
C ASP A 164 -13.69 -25.37 7.15
N ILE A 165 -14.35 -24.22 7.03
CA ILE A 165 -15.16 -23.67 8.12
C ILE A 165 -16.65 -23.56 7.79
N ARG A 166 -17.05 -23.69 6.53
CA ARG A 166 -18.47 -23.73 6.17
C ARG A 166 -19.00 -25.11 6.47
N SER A 167 -20.22 -25.18 7.07
CA SER A 167 -20.85 -26.45 7.34
C SER A 167 -21.01 -27.33 6.08
N ALA A 168 -21.20 -26.71 4.91
CA ALA A 168 -21.26 -27.40 3.62
C ALA A 168 -19.94 -28.05 3.20
N ASP A 169 -18.80 -27.51 3.63
CA ASP A 169 -17.47 -28.07 3.36
C ASP A 169 -17.16 -29.24 4.29
N VAL A 170 -17.53 -29.12 5.57
CA VAL A 170 -17.33 -30.13 6.61
C VAL A 170 -18.38 -31.26 6.51
N HIS A 171 -19.67 -30.90 6.27
CA HIS A 171 -20.79 -31.82 6.18
C HIS A 171 -21.40 -31.78 4.78
N LYS A 172 -21.06 -32.71 3.92
CA LYS A 172 -21.47 -32.73 2.50
C LYS A 172 -22.98 -32.89 2.29
N ASP A 173 -23.70 -33.47 3.26
CA ASP A 173 -25.16 -33.59 3.30
C ASP A 173 -25.86 -32.26 3.65
N MET A 174 -25.10 -31.25 4.12
CA MET A 174 -25.61 -29.94 4.52
C MET A 174 -25.26 -28.83 3.49
N ALA A 175 -25.21 -29.13 2.21
CA ALA A 175 -24.75 -28.24 1.14
C ALA A 175 -25.50 -26.87 1.05
N LYS A 176 -26.72 -26.77 1.58
CA LYS A 176 -27.51 -25.53 1.62
C LYS A 176 -27.30 -24.72 2.91
N SER A 177 -26.61 -25.27 3.90
CA SER A 177 -26.35 -24.58 5.15
C SER A 177 -25.36 -23.44 4.95
N LYS A 178 -25.65 -22.28 5.57
CA LYS A 178 -24.75 -21.12 5.62
C LYS A 178 -24.02 -21.01 6.96
N ALA A 179 -24.16 -22.01 7.84
CA ALA A 179 -23.50 -22.01 9.14
C ALA A 179 -21.97 -22.11 8.96
N ARG A 180 -21.24 -21.56 9.91
CA ARG A 180 -19.78 -21.67 10.03
C ARG A 180 -19.45 -22.46 11.29
N ILE A 181 -18.41 -23.28 11.22
CA ILE A 181 -17.94 -24.13 12.30
C ILE A 181 -16.52 -23.67 12.63
N TYR A 182 -16.32 -23.24 13.87
CA TYR A 182 -15.02 -22.79 14.37
C TYR A 182 -14.65 -23.62 15.59
N ASP A 183 -13.45 -24.17 15.56
CA ASP A 183 -12.87 -24.93 16.66
C ASP A 183 -11.89 -24.10 17.48
N ASP A 184 -11.52 -22.90 16.98
CA ASP A 184 -10.52 -22.03 17.59
C ASP A 184 -10.75 -20.54 17.24
N LEU A 185 -9.97 -19.64 17.82
CA LEU A 185 -9.95 -18.19 17.54
C LEU A 185 -8.99 -17.88 16.35
N MET A 186 -9.16 -16.73 15.64
CA MET A 186 -10.25 -15.76 15.78
C MET A 186 -11.38 -16.14 14.84
N VAL A 187 -12.61 -16.08 15.33
CA VAL A 187 -13.79 -16.37 14.49
C VAL A 187 -14.23 -15.16 13.68
N ARG A 188 -13.81 -13.96 14.10
CA ARG A 188 -14.21 -12.69 13.50
C ARG A 188 -13.17 -11.61 13.80
N HIS A 189 -12.92 -10.74 12.83
CA HIS A 189 -12.14 -9.52 13.01
C HIS A 189 -12.94 -8.33 12.42
N TRP A 190 -13.16 -7.25 13.21
CA TRP A 190 -14.03 -6.12 12.87
C TRP A 190 -15.40 -6.59 12.36
N ASP A 191 -15.74 -6.34 11.10
CA ASP A 191 -17.03 -6.64 10.48
C ASP A 191 -17.02 -7.88 9.58
N TYR A 192 -15.89 -8.58 9.45
CA TYR A 192 -15.79 -9.81 8.64
C TYR A 192 -15.46 -11.05 9.48
N TRP A 193 -16.03 -12.17 9.06
CA TRP A 193 -15.80 -13.49 9.65
C TRP A 193 -14.60 -14.15 9.02
N ASP A 194 -13.83 -14.90 9.80
CA ASP A 194 -12.84 -15.80 9.24
C ASP A 194 -13.50 -16.69 8.17
N GLY A 195 -12.94 -16.68 6.97
CA GLY A 195 -13.40 -17.43 5.81
C GLY A 195 -12.62 -18.71 5.57
N GLY A 196 -11.65 -19.04 6.42
CA GLY A 196 -10.71 -20.14 6.24
C GLY A 196 -9.71 -19.89 5.10
N LYS A 197 -9.63 -18.65 4.63
CA LYS A 197 -8.70 -18.20 3.58
C LYS A 197 -7.69 -17.25 4.17
N TYR A 198 -6.44 -17.39 3.75
CA TYR A 198 -5.32 -16.57 4.21
C TYR A 198 -4.56 -16.02 3.01
N LEU A 199 -3.96 -14.83 3.17
CA LEU A 199 -3.14 -14.23 2.14
C LEU A 199 -1.74 -14.82 2.18
N HIS A 200 -1.32 -15.44 1.08
CA HIS A 200 0.01 -16.00 0.92
C HIS A 200 0.79 -15.27 -0.15
N ILE A 201 2.10 -15.22 0.04
CA ILE A 201 3.05 -14.66 -0.92
C ILE A 201 3.50 -15.78 -1.86
N PHE A 202 3.36 -15.54 -3.15
CA PHE A 202 3.89 -16.40 -4.21
C PHE A 202 5.05 -15.69 -4.91
N VAL A 203 6.14 -16.40 -5.13
CA VAL A 203 7.28 -15.91 -5.93
C VAL A 203 7.33 -16.68 -7.24
N ALA A 204 7.49 -15.96 -8.35
CA ALA A 204 7.53 -16.55 -9.68
C ALA A 204 8.55 -15.84 -10.59
N ASP A 205 9.12 -16.57 -11.55
CA ASP A 205 9.96 -15.99 -12.59
C ASP A 205 9.16 -15.04 -13.46
N LEU A 206 9.72 -13.88 -13.78
CA LEU A 206 9.16 -12.97 -14.78
C LEU A 206 9.70 -13.35 -16.17
N LEU A 207 8.79 -13.79 -17.06
CA LEU A 207 9.12 -14.25 -18.39
C LEU A 207 8.77 -13.18 -19.44
N ALA A 208 9.34 -13.31 -20.64
CA ALA A 208 9.03 -12.38 -21.73
C ALA A 208 7.52 -12.29 -22.07
N ASN A 209 6.77 -13.35 -21.82
CA ASN A 209 5.34 -13.45 -22.12
C ASN A 209 4.48 -13.85 -20.91
N GLY A 210 4.80 -13.35 -19.74
CA GLY A 210 4.02 -13.64 -18.53
C GLY A 210 4.89 -14.03 -17.35
N VAL A 211 4.37 -14.93 -16.50
CA VAL A 211 5.08 -15.42 -15.31
C VAL A 211 5.18 -16.94 -15.31
N GLY A 212 6.22 -17.44 -14.67
CA GLY A 212 6.38 -18.87 -14.37
C GLY A 212 5.39 -19.36 -13.32
N THR A 213 5.53 -20.62 -12.92
CA THR A 213 4.75 -21.20 -11.81
C THR A 213 5.14 -20.52 -10.50
N GLY A 214 4.15 -19.98 -9.79
CA GLY A 214 4.38 -19.36 -8.49
C GLY A 214 4.65 -20.39 -7.40
N VAL A 215 5.66 -20.13 -6.58
CA VAL A 215 5.99 -20.90 -5.37
C VAL A 215 5.39 -20.18 -4.17
N ASP A 216 4.53 -20.87 -3.42
CA ASP A 216 3.99 -20.40 -2.14
C ASP A 216 5.08 -20.45 -1.08
N ILE A 217 5.62 -19.31 -0.66
CA ILE A 217 6.70 -19.21 0.32
C ILE A 217 6.21 -19.24 1.77
N ILE A 218 4.90 -19.12 1.99
CA ILE A 218 4.27 -19.25 3.31
C ILE A 218 3.95 -20.71 3.63
N GLY A 219 3.64 -21.48 2.59
CA GLY A 219 3.31 -22.91 2.67
C GLY A 219 1.80 -23.19 2.67
N GLU A 220 1.37 -24.06 1.79
CA GLU A 220 -0.03 -24.35 1.46
C GLU A 220 -0.98 -24.62 2.64
N LYS A 221 -0.45 -25.09 3.78
CA LYS A 221 -1.23 -25.47 4.98
C LYS A 221 -1.10 -24.42 6.10
N SER A 222 -0.39 -23.36 5.88
CA SER A 222 -0.17 -22.32 6.88
C SER A 222 -1.40 -21.44 7.00
N ALA A 223 -1.98 -21.39 8.19
CA ALA A 223 -3.11 -20.51 8.49
C ALA A 223 -2.60 -19.14 8.97
N TRP A 224 -1.74 -18.52 8.17
CA TRP A 224 -1.07 -17.24 8.47
C TRP A 224 -1.20 -16.30 7.28
N ASP A 225 -1.46 -15.04 7.57
CA ASP A 225 -1.49 -13.98 6.57
C ASP A 225 -0.12 -13.32 6.42
N ALA A 226 0.31 -13.13 5.19
CA ALA A 226 1.43 -12.26 4.82
C ALA A 226 1.05 -11.52 3.50
N PRO A 227 0.84 -10.18 3.56
CA PRO A 227 1.01 -9.27 4.70
C PRO A 227 -0.03 -9.50 5.80
N LEU A 228 0.20 -8.88 6.98
CA LEU A 228 -0.59 -9.13 8.17
C LEU A 228 -2.05 -8.70 8.04
N ALA A 229 -2.96 -9.59 8.45
CA ALA A 229 -4.33 -9.20 8.77
C ALA A 229 -4.37 -8.29 10.03
N PRO A 230 -5.30 -7.34 10.10
CA PRO A 230 -6.36 -7.02 9.12
C PRO A 230 -6.00 -5.95 8.10
N TYR A 231 -4.79 -5.39 8.18
CA TYR A 231 -4.40 -4.20 7.39
C TYR A 231 -3.99 -4.56 5.96
N PHE A 232 -3.38 -5.75 5.75
CA PHE A 232 -2.93 -6.26 4.45
C PHE A 232 -2.07 -5.25 3.66
N ASP A 233 -1.17 -4.57 4.36
CA ASP A 233 -0.31 -3.56 3.76
C ASP A 233 0.86 -4.22 3.03
N HIS A 234 0.90 -4.13 1.70
CA HIS A 234 1.97 -4.69 0.88
C HIS A 234 3.35 -4.02 1.08
N ALA A 235 3.41 -2.87 1.77
CA ALA A 235 4.69 -2.31 2.23
C ALA A 235 5.38 -3.19 3.29
N GLU A 236 4.69 -4.22 3.81
CA GLU A 236 5.28 -5.25 4.67
C GLU A 236 6.14 -6.27 3.89
N ILE A 237 6.30 -6.12 2.56
CA ILE A 237 7.07 -7.02 1.70
C ILE A 237 8.07 -6.22 0.88
N ALA A 238 9.36 -6.60 0.92
CA ALA A 238 10.42 -5.88 0.25
C ALA A 238 11.45 -6.81 -0.41
N TRP A 239 11.73 -6.59 -1.70
CA TRP A 239 12.85 -7.22 -2.41
C TRP A 239 14.19 -6.69 -1.90
N SER A 240 15.19 -7.57 -1.80
CA SER A 240 16.58 -7.14 -1.65
C SER A 240 17.08 -6.43 -2.92
N PRO A 241 18.03 -5.48 -2.82
CA PRO A 241 18.53 -4.73 -3.97
C PRO A 241 19.16 -5.62 -5.05
N ASP A 242 19.70 -6.77 -4.68
CA ASP A 242 20.29 -7.77 -5.58
C ASP A 242 19.26 -8.77 -6.16
N SER A 243 17.97 -8.60 -5.83
CA SER A 243 16.84 -9.46 -6.28
C SER A 243 16.89 -10.92 -5.82
N LYS A 244 17.76 -11.27 -4.87
CA LYS A 244 17.94 -12.66 -4.43
C LYS A 244 17.14 -13.04 -3.19
N GLN A 245 16.66 -12.05 -2.44
CA GLN A 245 15.94 -12.28 -1.20
C GLN A 245 14.67 -11.43 -1.13
N LEU A 246 13.67 -11.97 -0.42
CA LEU A 246 12.42 -11.27 -0.14
C LEU A 246 12.22 -11.19 1.36
N ALA A 247 12.22 -9.98 1.93
CA ALA A 247 11.85 -9.77 3.32
C ALA A 247 10.35 -9.53 3.43
N TYR A 248 9.70 -10.09 4.45
CA TYR A 248 8.27 -9.91 4.68
C TYR A 248 7.90 -10.02 6.15
N THR A 249 6.79 -9.41 6.54
CA THR A 249 6.20 -9.51 7.87
C THR A 249 5.23 -10.68 7.93
N CYS A 250 5.29 -11.48 9.00
CA CYS A 250 4.33 -12.54 9.26
C CYS A 250 4.15 -12.76 10.77
N LYS A 251 2.95 -13.18 11.17
CA LYS A 251 2.63 -13.59 12.54
C LYS A 251 2.23 -15.05 12.56
N PRO A 252 3.20 -15.99 12.71
CA PRO A 252 2.97 -17.44 12.63
C PRO A 252 2.36 -17.99 13.94
N LEU A 253 1.29 -17.38 14.40
CA LEU A 253 0.51 -17.78 15.57
C LEU A 253 -0.86 -18.26 15.13
N THR A 254 -1.50 -19.09 15.95
CA THR A 254 -2.85 -19.62 15.68
C THR A 254 -3.69 -19.58 16.95
N GLY A 255 -5.00 -19.68 16.80
CA GLY A 255 -5.93 -19.82 17.89
C GLY A 255 -5.87 -18.70 18.91
N LYS A 256 -5.88 -19.06 20.18
CA LYS A 256 -5.83 -18.11 21.29
C LYS A 256 -4.56 -17.23 21.26
N GLU A 257 -3.42 -17.81 20.89
CA GLU A 257 -2.16 -17.02 20.83
C GLU A 257 -2.25 -15.93 19.76
N TYR A 258 -2.79 -16.24 18.59
CA TYR A 258 -3.05 -15.25 17.55
C TYR A 258 -3.98 -14.13 18.05
N ALA A 259 -5.03 -14.48 18.81
CA ALA A 259 -6.04 -13.52 19.26
C ALA A 259 -5.54 -12.54 20.34
N VAL A 260 -4.55 -12.93 21.16
CA VAL A 260 -4.08 -12.13 22.32
C VAL A 260 -2.71 -11.49 22.12
N SER A 261 -1.94 -11.94 21.13
CA SER A 261 -0.60 -11.44 20.86
C SER A 261 -0.55 -10.59 19.59
N THR A 262 0.27 -9.54 19.62
CA THR A 262 0.66 -8.76 18.45
C THR A 262 2.04 -9.16 17.92
N ASP A 263 2.65 -10.23 18.45
CA ASP A 263 3.99 -10.71 18.09
C ASP A 263 4.04 -11.13 16.61
N SER A 264 4.53 -10.25 15.76
CA SER A 264 4.90 -10.52 14.38
C SER A 264 6.39 -10.33 14.20
N ASP A 265 6.96 -11.12 13.31
CA ASP A 265 8.38 -11.08 13.01
C ASP A 265 8.62 -10.75 11.52
N ILE A 266 9.83 -10.33 11.22
CA ILE A 266 10.31 -10.21 9.85
C ILE A 266 10.99 -11.51 9.44
N PHE A 267 10.57 -12.03 8.31
CA PHE A 267 11.14 -13.21 7.67
C PHE A 267 11.89 -12.81 6.41
N VAL A 268 12.94 -13.54 6.10
CA VAL A 268 13.72 -13.36 4.88
C VAL A 268 13.75 -14.70 4.13
N TYR A 269 13.14 -14.70 2.95
CA TYR A 269 13.16 -15.84 2.02
C TYR A 269 14.33 -15.69 1.05
N ASP A 270 15.13 -16.73 0.93
CA ASP A 270 16.24 -16.84 -0.02
C ASP A 270 15.80 -17.60 -1.25
N LEU A 271 15.87 -16.99 -2.43
CA LEU A 271 15.37 -17.56 -3.67
C LEU A 271 16.23 -18.71 -4.17
N GLU A 272 17.54 -18.67 -3.96
CA GLU A 272 18.46 -19.70 -4.46
C GLU A 272 18.27 -21.03 -3.71
N ASN A 273 18.12 -20.93 -2.40
CA ASN A 273 18.02 -22.10 -1.52
C ASN A 273 16.56 -22.52 -1.23
N GLY A 274 15.58 -21.67 -1.54
CA GLY A 274 14.18 -21.89 -1.21
C GLY A 274 13.92 -21.97 0.30
N THR A 275 14.70 -21.25 1.11
CA THR A 275 14.63 -21.30 2.57
C THR A 275 14.23 -19.97 3.16
N THR A 276 13.50 -20.02 4.27
CA THR A 276 13.09 -18.84 5.04
C THR A 276 13.77 -18.87 6.41
N ARG A 277 14.26 -17.71 6.85
CA ARG A 277 14.76 -17.50 8.22
C ARG A 277 14.01 -16.35 8.90
N ASN A 278 13.84 -16.46 10.20
CA ASN A 278 13.27 -15.41 11.04
C ASN A 278 14.36 -14.40 11.43
N LEU A 279 14.28 -13.18 10.89
CA LEU A 279 15.27 -12.12 11.18
C LEU A 279 15.31 -11.76 12.67
N CYS A 280 14.15 -11.60 13.28
CA CYS A 280 14.03 -11.09 14.64
C CYS A 280 14.53 -12.10 15.67
N LYS A 281 14.22 -13.38 15.50
CA LYS A 281 14.55 -14.45 16.48
C LYS A 281 15.87 -15.16 16.20
N GLU A 282 16.19 -15.45 14.94
CA GLU A 282 17.35 -16.28 14.57
C GLU A 282 18.60 -15.46 14.26
N VAL A 283 18.46 -14.21 13.82
CA VAL A 283 19.58 -13.34 13.44
C VAL A 283 19.81 -12.27 14.50
N ALA A 284 18.79 -11.48 14.80
CA ALA A 284 18.87 -10.36 15.71
C ALA A 284 18.73 -10.74 17.19
N HIS A 285 18.17 -11.93 17.48
CA HIS A 285 17.89 -12.40 18.85
C HIS A 285 17.14 -11.36 19.69
N LEU A 286 16.13 -10.69 19.11
CA LEU A 286 15.35 -9.66 19.79
C LEU A 286 14.62 -10.25 21.00
N PRO A 287 14.72 -9.60 22.17
CA PRO A 287 14.01 -10.04 23.38
C PRO A 287 12.55 -9.58 23.41
N PHE A 288 12.12 -8.83 22.41
CA PHE A 288 10.81 -8.22 22.32
C PHE A 288 9.82 -9.16 21.62
N VAL A 289 8.55 -9.03 21.96
CA VAL A 289 7.44 -9.87 21.49
C VAL A 289 6.23 -9.02 21.05
N GLY A 290 6.48 -7.78 20.65
CA GLY A 290 5.52 -6.91 20.00
C GLY A 290 5.59 -7.03 18.48
N TYR A 291 4.97 -6.08 17.77
CA TYR A 291 5.10 -6.02 16.31
C TYR A 291 6.54 -5.75 15.89
N ASP A 292 7.06 -6.54 14.95
CA ASP A 292 8.18 -6.22 14.09
C ASP A 292 7.69 -6.21 12.65
N LYS A 293 7.69 -5.04 11.98
CA LYS A 293 6.99 -4.81 10.70
C LYS A 293 7.79 -3.93 9.74
N TYR A 294 7.37 -3.97 8.47
CA TYR A 294 7.79 -3.05 7.42
C TYR A 294 9.31 -3.07 7.17
N PRO A 295 9.83 -4.21 6.71
CA PRO A 295 11.26 -4.33 6.40
C PRO A 295 11.63 -3.44 5.20
N VAL A 296 12.74 -2.69 5.33
CA VAL A 296 13.30 -1.85 4.28
C VAL A 296 14.78 -2.13 4.16
N TRP A 297 15.19 -2.70 3.04
CA TRP A 297 16.59 -3.03 2.77
C TRP A 297 17.45 -1.79 2.62
N SER A 298 18.67 -1.82 3.15
CA SER A 298 19.70 -0.85 2.79
C SER A 298 20.05 -0.96 1.31
N PRO A 299 20.56 0.09 0.65
CA PRO A 299 20.94 0.04 -0.77
C PRO A 299 21.98 -1.05 -1.10
N LYS A 300 22.85 -1.42 -0.15
CA LYS A 300 23.80 -2.55 -0.31
C LYS A 300 23.21 -3.92 -0.01
N GLY A 301 22.02 -3.98 0.60
CA GLY A 301 21.41 -5.23 1.00
C GLY A 301 22.05 -5.92 2.21
N ASP A 302 22.92 -5.23 2.95
CA ASP A 302 23.60 -5.75 4.14
C ASP A 302 22.87 -5.47 5.45
N LYS A 303 21.84 -4.61 5.41
CA LYS A 303 21.02 -4.24 6.57
C LYS A 303 19.53 -4.21 6.22
N ILE A 304 18.69 -4.39 7.23
CA ILE A 304 17.24 -4.16 7.15
C ILE A 304 16.85 -3.18 8.24
N ALA A 305 16.22 -2.07 7.83
CA ALA A 305 15.50 -1.19 8.74
C ALA A 305 14.07 -1.70 8.91
N PHE A 306 13.49 -1.57 10.10
CA PHE A 306 12.15 -2.03 10.39
C PHE A 306 11.54 -1.30 11.59
N ARG A 307 10.23 -1.39 11.75
CA ARG A 307 9.51 -0.86 12.91
C ARG A 307 9.31 -1.95 13.94
N SER A 308 9.53 -1.64 15.23
CA SER A 308 9.45 -2.61 16.32
C SER A 308 8.69 -2.04 17.52
N GLN A 309 7.75 -2.79 18.05
CA GLN A 309 7.13 -2.54 19.35
C GLN A 309 7.74 -3.44 20.43
N GLU A 310 7.71 -2.98 21.68
CA GLU A 310 8.36 -3.71 22.78
C GLU A 310 7.45 -4.76 23.41
N ARG A 311 6.15 -4.46 23.53
CA ARG A 311 5.19 -5.27 24.28
C ARG A 311 4.14 -5.89 23.38
N PRO A 312 3.72 -7.13 23.62
CA PRO A 312 2.64 -7.76 22.87
C PRO A 312 1.26 -7.25 23.33
N GLY A 313 0.26 -7.36 22.45
CA GLY A 313 -1.14 -7.08 22.77
C GLY A 313 -1.49 -5.61 22.98
N ASN A 314 -0.59 -4.68 22.67
CA ASN A 314 -0.85 -3.25 22.76
C ASN A 314 -0.47 -2.53 21.47
N GLU A 315 -1.41 -2.40 20.56
CA GLU A 315 -1.21 -1.76 19.25
C GLU A 315 -0.84 -0.27 19.35
N ALA A 316 -1.15 0.38 20.47
CA ALA A 316 -0.80 1.78 20.73
C ALA A 316 0.63 1.99 21.25
N ASP A 317 1.40 0.92 21.45
CA ASP A 317 2.81 1.05 21.84
C ASP A 317 3.61 1.76 20.74
N LYS A 318 4.65 2.48 21.16
CA LYS A 318 5.54 3.20 20.26
C LYS A 318 6.21 2.25 19.27
N GLU A 319 6.03 2.52 17.99
CA GLU A 319 6.79 1.88 16.92
C GLU A 319 8.18 2.54 16.81
N ARG A 320 9.19 1.79 17.22
CA ARG A 320 10.60 2.21 17.23
C ARG A 320 11.22 1.92 15.85
N LEU A 321 12.04 2.82 15.34
CA LEU A 321 12.84 2.55 14.15
C LEU A 321 14.13 1.83 14.54
N MET A 322 14.28 0.61 14.06
CA MET A 322 15.41 -0.28 14.26
C MET A 322 16.16 -0.53 12.97
N ILE A 323 17.45 -0.84 13.05
CA ILE A 323 18.23 -1.43 11.96
C ILE A 323 18.87 -2.71 12.48
N CYS A 324 18.81 -3.79 11.68
CA CYS A 324 19.56 -5.02 11.86
C CYS A 324 20.68 -5.12 10.83
N ASP A 325 21.90 -5.33 11.27
CA ASP A 325 23.03 -5.75 10.42
C ASP A 325 22.92 -7.27 10.19
N LEU A 326 22.81 -7.70 8.95
CA LEU A 326 22.51 -9.10 8.62
C LEU A 326 23.68 -10.07 8.83
N ALA A 327 24.91 -9.56 8.85
CA ALA A 327 26.10 -10.38 9.05
C ALA A 327 26.39 -10.63 10.53
N THR A 328 26.11 -9.64 11.38
CA THR A 328 26.44 -9.68 12.81
C THR A 328 25.22 -9.89 13.73
N GLY A 329 24.01 -9.61 13.24
CA GLY A 329 22.79 -9.58 14.03
C GLY A 329 22.70 -8.36 14.96
N GLU A 330 23.62 -7.40 14.85
CA GLU A 330 23.62 -6.18 15.68
C GLU A 330 22.37 -5.33 15.39
N ILE A 331 21.69 -4.92 16.46
CA ILE A 331 20.52 -4.04 16.39
C ILE A 331 20.87 -2.64 16.85
N LYS A 332 20.48 -1.64 16.06
CA LYS A 332 20.55 -0.22 16.45
C LYS A 332 19.14 0.35 16.59
N TYR A 333 18.87 0.99 17.71
CA TYR A 333 17.62 1.71 17.96
C TYR A 333 17.81 3.19 17.60
N LEU A 334 17.34 3.62 16.43
CA LEU A 334 17.60 4.95 15.88
C LEU A 334 16.77 6.05 16.53
N THR A 335 15.51 5.75 16.91
CA THR A 335 14.57 6.74 17.47
C THR A 335 14.43 6.65 19.00
N LYS A 336 15.50 6.28 19.70
CA LYS A 336 15.47 6.06 21.17
C LYS A 336 15.03 7.29 21.96
N ASN A 337 15.53 8.45 21.60
CA ASN A 337 15.25 9.74 22.27
C ASN A 337 14.15 10.55 21.58
N PHE A 338 13.42 9.94 20.64
CA PHE A 338 12.35 10.60 19.89
C PHE A 338 11.02 10.00 20.29
N ASP A 339 10.06 10.82 20.70
CA ASP A 339 8.82 10.39 21.38
C ASP A 339 7.68 10.00 20.44
N TYR A 340 7.91 10.01 19.13
CA TYR A 340 6.89 9.70 18.13
C TYR A 340 7.21 8.43 17.36
N HIS A 341 6.18 7.86 16.70
CA HIS A 341 6.33 6.75 15.76
C HIS A 341 7.16 7.17 14.54
N ALA A 342 7.78 6.20 13.89
CA ALA A 342 8.42 6.37 12.58
C ALA A 342 7.68 5.54 11.54
N THR A 343 7.12 6.17 10.51
CA THR A 343 6.38 5.50 9.43
C THR A 343 6.96 5.88 8.07
N ASN A 344 6.62 5.17 7.00
CA ASN A 344 7.12 5.43 5.64
C ASN A 344 8.66 5.61 5.61
N VAL A 345 9.38 4.60 6.09
CA VAL A 345 10.84 4.64 6.19
C VAL A 345 11.48 4.47 4.81
N VAL A 346 12.41 5.37 4.45
CA VAL A 346 13.12 5.36 3.17
C VAL A 346 14.61 5.61 3.42
N TRP A 347 15.47 4.80 2.82
CA TRP A 347 16.92 5.05 2.83
C TRP A 347 17.32 6.15 1.84
N ASP A 348 18.26 7.00 2.25
CA ASP A 348 18.96 7.93 1.38
C ASP A 348 20.47 7.61 1.44
N GLY A 349 20.93 6.87 0.46
CA GLY A 349 22.23 6.22 0.52
C GLY A 349 22.35 5.24 1.68
N GLU A 350 23.57 5.04 2.20
CA GLU A 350 23.86 4.12 3.29
C GLU A 350 23.86 4.79 4.67
N GLU A 351 23.81 6.11 4.70
CA GLU A 351 24.11 6.87 5.91
C GLU A 351 22.87 7.45 6.60
N GLN A 352 21.75 7.57 5.88
CA GLN A 352 20.58 8.28 6.38
C GLN A 352 19.28 7.54 6.07
N LEU A 353 18.32 7.70 6.97
CA LEU A 353 16.93 7.30 6.76
C LEU A 353 16.05 8.52 6.94
N TYR A 354 15.05 8.61 6.05
CA TYR A 354 13.94 9.53 6.16
C TYR A 354 12.68 8.76 6.56
N PHE A 355 11.81 9.41 7.31
CA PHE A 355 10.56 8.82 7.75
C PHE A 355 9.53 9.90 8.08
N ILE A 356 8.27 9.51 8.22
CA ILE A 356 7.19 10.38 8.65
C ILE A 356 6.95 10.17 10.16
N ALA A 357 6.72 11.28 10.88
CA ALA A 357 6.37 11.24 12.30
C ALA A 357 5.13 12.10 12.60
N PRO A 358 4.21 11.64 13.50
CA PRO A 358 2.97 12.34 13.86
C PRO A 358 3.21 13.40 14.94
N ILE A 359 3.84 14.50 14.59
CA ILE A 359 4.27 15.54 15.54
C ILE A 359 3.13 16.53 15.81
N GLU A 360 2.67 16.64 17.06
CA GLU A 360 1.62 17.58 17.49
C GLU A 360 0.38 17.57 16.56
N ALA A 361 -0.13 16.34 16.27
CA ALA A 361 -1.28 16.12 15.40
C ALA A 361 -1.10 16.66 13.96
N THR A 362 0.13 16.61 13.44
CA THR A 362 0.52 16.83 12.06
C THR A 362 1.56 15.78 11.66
N HIS A 363 1.64 15.41 10.40
CA HIS A 363 2.62 14.43 9.92
C HIS A 363 3.74 15.15 9.16
N GLN A 364 4.97 14.99 9.66
CA GLN A 364 6.15 15.69 9.16
C GLN A 364 7.23 14.71 8.69
N ILE A 365 7.99 15.07 7.66
CA ILE A 365 9.18 14.33 7.25
C ILE A 365 10.31 14.61 8.23
N CYS A 366 10.92 13.54 8.72
CA CYS A 366 12.05 13.55 9.62
C CYS A 366 13.24 12.80 9.01
N ARG A 367 14.43 13.03 9.54
CA ARG A 367 15.67 12.36 9.17
C ARG A 367 16.42 11.87 10.39
N VAL A 368 17.12 10.73 10.24
CA VAL A 368 18.03 10.19 11.27
C VAL A 368 19.22 9.50 10.60
N LYS A 369 20.39 9.50 11.26
CA LYS A 369 21.56 8.77 10.77
C LYS A 369 21.43 7.28 11.02
N ALA A 370 21.83 6.47 10.03
CA ALA A 370 21.79 5.01 10.10
C ALA A 370 22.77 4.40 11.11
N ASP A 371 23.81 5.13 11.49
CA ASP A 371 24.77 4.69 12.53
C ASP A 371 24.24 4.84 13.97
N GLY A 372 23.06 5.47 14.12
CA GLY A 372 22.42 5.72 15.42
C GLY A 372 23.03 6.89 16.18
N THR A 373 23.91 7.68 15.56
CA THR A 373 24.48 8.88 16.17
C THR A 373 23.62 10.11 15.89
N GLY A 374 23.56 11.04 16.83
CA GLY A 374 22.79 12.28 16.71
C GLY A 374 21.31 12.13 17.08
N GLU A 375 20.56 13.18 16.85
CA GLU A 375 19.13 13.28 17.15
C GLU A 375 18.31 13.22 15.86
N VAL A 376 17.01 12.92 15.99
CA VAL A 376 16.06 13.03 14.89
C VAL A 376 15.89 14.51 14.51
N GLU A 377 16.02 14.80 13.23
CA GLU A 377 15.81 16.13 12.65
C GLU A 377 14.46 16.20 11.94
N VAL A 378 13.65 17.19 12.29
CA VAL A 378 12.35 17.46 11.63
C VAL A 378 12.58 18.42 10.47
N LEU A 379 12.31 17.98 9.25
CA LEU A 379 12.64 18.70 8.02
C LEU A 379 11.50 19.56 7.48
N THR A 380 10.25 19.16 7.71
CA THR A 380 9.06 19.90 7.28
C THR A 380 8.30 20.45 8.47
N LYS A 381 7.51 21.51 8.26
CA LYS A 381 6.69 22.16 9.29
C LYS A 381 5.42 22.71 8.66
N GLY A 382 4.31 22.62 9.37
CA GLY A 382 3.03 23.16 8.94
C GLY A 382 1.85 22.37 9.52
N ASP A 383 0.67 22.95 9.38
CA ASP A 383 -0.58 22.33 9.82
C ASP A 383 -1.14 21.44 8.69
N HIS A 384 -0.43 20.36 8.40
CA HIS A 384 -0.72 19.39 7.34
C HIS A 384 -0.32 17.97 7.75
N ASP A 385 -0.82 17.01 6.98
CA ASP A 385 -0.42 15.61 7.07
C ASP A 385 0.25 15.17 5.76
N ILE A 386 1.53 14.81 5.85
CA ILE A 386 2.24 14.10 4.79
C ILE A 386 1.95 12.61 4.98
N ASN A 387 1.20 12.00 4.05
CA ASN A 387 0.75 10.62 4.20
C ASN A 387 1.80 9.59 3.75
N SER A 388 2.55 9.93 2.70
CA SER A 388 3.63 9.12 2.15
C SER A 388 4.55 9.98 1.29
N PHE A 389 5.79 9.52 1.07
CA PHE A 389 6.73 10.15 0.14
C PHE A 389 7.66 9.10 -0.48
N GLU A 390 8.22 9.45 -1.63
CA GLU A 390 9.26 8.70 -2.33
C GLU A 390 10.47 9.61 -2.61
N LEU A 391 11.68 9.03 -2.50
CA LEU A 391 12.95 9.66 -2.86
C LEU A 391 13.49 9.00 -4.12
N CYS A 392 13.63 9.72 -5.21
CA CYS A 392 14.21 9.19 -6.44
C CYS A 392 14.69 10.33 -7.35
N GLY A 393 15.76 10.09 -8.11
CA GLY A 393 16.26 11.05 -9.08
C GLY A 393 16.62 12.43 -8.49
N GLY A 394 16.99 12.50 -7.22
CA GLY A 394 17.26 13.75 -6.50
C GLY A 394 16.03 14.56 -6.11
N LYS A 395 14.83 13.97 -6.22
CA LYS A 395 13.54 14.56 -5.85
C LYS A 395 12.93 13.85 -4.64
N CYS A 396 12.17 14.60 -3.85
CA CYS A 396 11.29 14.09 -2.82
C CYS A 396 9.84 14.46 -3.19
N ILE A 397 9.08 13.49 -3.65
CA ILE A 397 7.66 13.71 -3.98
C ILE A 397 6.81 12.98 -2.95
N GLY A 398 5.77 13.63 -2.44
CA GLY A 398 4.88 13.01 -1.47
C GLY A 398 3.45 13.51 -1.53
N SER A 399 2.57 12.75 -0.91
CA SER A 399 1.15 13.05 -0.76
C SER A 399 0.93 13.84 0.52
N LEU A 400 0.34 15.02 0.39
CA LEU A 400 0.03 15.91 1.49
C LEU A 400 -1.44 16.28 1.48
N MET A 401 -2.07 16.29 2.66
CA MET A 401 -3.42 16.80 2.87
C MET A 401 -3.47 17.78 4.04
N THR A 402 -4.58 18.52 4.12
CA THR A 402 -4.91 19.33 5.30
C THR A 402 -6.36 19.07 5.71
N ILE A 403 -6.82 19.62 6.81
CA ILE A 403 -8.23 19.53 7.22
C ILE A 403 -9.19 20.05 6.13
N SER A 404 -8.73 21.03 5.32
CA SER A 404 -9.52 21.68 4.28
C SER A 404 -9.11 21.32 2.85
N MET A 405 -8.19 20.37 2.66
CA MET A 405 -7.68 19.95 1.35
C MET A 405 -7.45 18.44 1.36
N ALA A 406 -8.09 17.73 0.43
CA ALA A 406 -7.78 16.32 0.17
C ALA A 406 -6.35 16.16 -0.36
N SER A 407 -5.83 14.94 -0.33
CA SER A 407 -4.46 14.65 -0.77
C SER A 407 -4.17 15.15 -2.19
N GLU A 408 -3.11 15.91 -2.30
CA GLU A 408 -2.45 16.32 -3.54
C GLU A 408 -0.96 15.94 -3.45
N LEU A 409 -0.26 15.86 -4.59
CA LEU A 409 1.17 15.59 -4.61
C LEU A 409 1.97 16.89 -4.58
N PHE A 410 3.04 16.86 -3.81
CA PHE A 410 3.96 17.97 -3.61
C PHE A 410 5.40 17.53 -3.85
N ASP A 411 6.21 18.44 -4.40
CA ASP A 411 7.68 18.38 -4.42
C ASP A 411 8.19 19.04 -3.13
N PHE A 412 8.95 18.30 -2.33
CA PHE A 412 9.52 18.74 -1.07
C PHE A 412 11.02 19.05 -1.24
N ASP A 413 11.41 20.27 -1.01
CA ASP A 413 12.81 20.62 -0.80
C ASP A 413 13.20 20.34 0.66
N LEU A 414 13.81 19.18 0.90
CA LEU A 414 14.18 18.76 2.24
C LEU A 414 15.31 19.58 2.88
N ALA A 415 16.03 20.39 2.11
CA ALA A 415 17.05 21.29 2.64
C ALA A 415 16.46 22.57 3.23
N THR A 416 15.38 23.09 2.63
CA THR A 416 14.72 24.32 3.05
C THR A 416 13.39 24.09 3.78
N GLY A 417 12.80 22.91 3.62
CA GLY A 417 11.46 22.55 4.10
C GLY A 417 10.34 23.16 3.23
N SER A 418 10.67 23.73 2.05
CA SER A 418 9.66 24.28 1.15
C SER A 418 8.93 23.18 0.38
N MET A 419 7.67 23.45 0.02
CA MET A 419 6.77 22.49 -0.61
C MET A 419 6.09 23.17 -1.81
N THR A 420 6.11 22.48 -2.97
CA THR A 420 5.47 22.96 -4.20
C THR A 420 4.45 21.94 -4.69
N LYS A 421 3.18 22.33 -4.79
CA LYS A 421 2.12 21.46 -5.31
C LYS A 421 2.35 21.16 -6.79
N ILE A 422 2.24 19.89 -7.18
CA ILE A 422 2.45 19.41 -8.55
C ILE A 422 1.20 18.76 -9.17
N THR A 423 0.15 18.52 -8.40
CA THR A 423 -1.15 18.03 -8.88
C THR A 423 -2.26 19.04 -8.55
N ALA A 424 -3.37 18.93 -9.27
CA ALA A 424 -4.55 19.79 -9.12
C ALA A 424 -5.83 18.95 -9.28
N VAL A 425 -5.88 17.80 -8.60
CA VAL A 425 -6.97 16.83 -8.76
C VAL A 425 -8.31 17.41 -8.34
N ASN A 426 -8.32 18.29 -7.33
CA ASN A 426 -9.51 18.86 -6.73
C ASN A 426 -9.53 20.40 -6.72
N ASP A 427 -8.66 21.09 -7.46
CA ASP A 427 -8.62 22.56 -7.49
C ASP A 427 -9.97 23.14 -7.97
N PHE A 428 -10.69 22.45 -8.86
CA PHE A 428 -12.03 22.85 -9.30
C PHE A 428 -13.03 23.03 -8.15
N VAL A 429 -12.85 22.28 -7.03
CA VAL A 429 -13.63 22.45 -5.81
C VAL A 429 -13.12 23.65 -5.02
N TYR A 430 -11.80 23.73 -4.76
CA TYR A 430 -11.22 24.75 -3.88
C TYR A 430 -11.29 26.17 -4.47
N ASP A 431 -11.30 26.29 -5.80
CA ASP A 431 -11.45 27.58 -6.50
C ASP A 431 -12.88 28.13 -6.43
N ASN A 432 -13.87 27.29 -6.17
CA ASN A 432 -15.29 27.65 -6.23
C ASN A 432 -16.03 27.49 -4.90
N ILE A 433 -15.56 26.62 -4.02
CA ILE A 433 -16.25 26.26 -2.79
C ILE A 433 -15.48 26.80 -1.58
N LYS A 434 -16.18 27.47 -0.71
CA LYS A 434 -15.60 28.04 0.51
C LYS A 434 -15.39 26.95 1.56
N MET A 435 -14.14 26.68 1.90
CA MET A 435 -13.79 25.78 2.98
C MET A 435 -13.80 26.50 4.33
N GLY A 436 -14.06 25.77 5.43
CA GLY A 436 -14.03 26.33 6.78
C GLY A 436 -12.63 26.80 7.19
N GLU A 437 -12.56 27.85 7.98
CA GLU A 437 -11.31 28.30 8.60
C GLU A 437 -10.89 27.33 9.70
N VAL A 438 -9.62 26.89 9.65
CA VAL A 438 -9.05 25.97 10.63
C VAL A 438 -8.16 26.71 11.60
N GLN A 439 -8.41 26.53 12.90
CA GLN A 439 -7.64 27.18 13.96
C GLN A 439 -7.03 26.12 14.90
N LYS A 440 -5.71 26.19 15.08
CA LYS A 440 -4.97 25.41 16.08
C LYS A 440 -5.07 26.10 17.44
N ARG A 441 -5.61 25.44 18.45
CA ARG A 441 -5.78 25.99 19.81
C ARG A 441 -5.22 25.04 20.86
N TRP A 442 -4.51 25.61 21.83
CA TRP A 442 -4.08 24.90 23.03
C TRP A 442 -5.00 25.24 24.19
N VAL A 443 -5.74 24.26 24.67
CA VAL A 443 -6.69 24.40 25.78
C VAL A 443 -6.07 23.80 27.05
N ARG A 444 -6.22 24.50 28.17
CA ARG A 444 -5.80 23.97 29.47
C ARG A 444 -6.88 23.05 30.00
N THR A 445 -6.52 21.81 30.35
CA THR A 445 -7.42 20.81 30.93
C THR A 445 -7.60 21.03 32.43
N THR A 446 -8.59 20.39 33.05
CA THR A 446 -8.89 20.52 34.49
C THR A 446 -7.75 20.01 35.38
N ASP A 447 -6.94 19.06 34.90
CA ASP A 447 -5.72 18.56 35.56
C ASP A 447 -4.47 19.39 35.26
N GLY A 448 -4.62 20.54 34.60
CA GLY A 448 -3.58 21.52 34.34
C GLY A 448 -2.68 21.22 33.13
N LYS A 449 -2.93 20.16 32.37
CA LYS A 449 -2.20 19.82 31.15
C LYS A 449 -2.63 20.71 29.98
N ARG A 450 -1.86 20.68 28.91
CA ARG A 450 -2.21 21.34 27.64
C ARG A 450 -2.76 20.29 26.67
N MET A 451 -3.93 20.58 26.10
CA MET A 451 -4.57 19.76 25.08
C MET A 451 -4.60 20.52 23.75
N LEU A 452 -4.06 19.92 22.72
CA LEU A 452 -4.18 20.43 21.35
C LEU A 452 -5.58 20.20 20.82
N THR A 453 -6.16 21.23 20.19
CA THR A 453 -7.51 21.18 19.66
C THR A 453 -7.54 21.88 18.29
N TRP A 454 -8.12 21.26 17.30
CA TRP A 454 -8.45 21.86 16.01
C TRP A 454 -9.90 22.35 16.03
N VAL A 455 -10.11 23.59 15.62
CA VAL A 455 -11.44 24.21 15.53
C VAL A 455 -11.67 24.60 14.07
N ILE A 456 -12.79 24.14 13.51
CA ILE A 456 -13.25 24.49 12.16
C ILE A 456 -14.41 25.44 12.32
N LEU A 457 -14.31 26.66 11.72
CA LEU A 457 -15.30 27.73 11.81
C LEU A 457 -16.07 27.87 10.50
#